data_10a0715ebda3d8ae7911f1b14b191dc9
#
_entry.id   10a0715ebda3d8ae7911f1b14b191dc9
#
_cell.length_a   1.000
_cell.length_b   1.000
_cell.length_c   1.000
_cell.angle_alpha   90.00
_cell.angle_beta   90.00
_cell.angle_gamma   90.00
#
_symmetry.space_group_name_H-M   'P 1'
#
loop_
_entity.id
_entity.type
_entity.pdbx_description
1 polymer ?
#
loop_
_entity_poly.entity_id
_entity_poly.type
_entity_poly.pdbx_seq_one_letter_code
_entity_poly.pdbx_strand_id
1 'polypeptide(L)'
;VLSQPDMPVGRKQIIEATPVKALALEHGIEVLQPQKIGSIAEYLRELAPDFLIVAAYAQLVPPEVLKIAKYESLNVHASLLPKYRGASVIQAPILNGDTESGVTIIRMVDKLDAGAIFAQQSLVIDKAETTESLTDKLAQLGGQLIVQTIKDIVAGKAQAAEQDPSLVTYVKKLTKADGLIDWTREAVYLERF
;
A
#
# COMPACT_ATOMS: atom_id res chain seq x y z
N VAL A 1 -16.69 -1.21 2.49
CA VAL A 1 -15.30 -0.71 2.51
C VAL A 1 -14.91 -0.29 3.90
N LEU A 2 -13.66 -0.55 4.30
CA LEU A 2 -13.08 -0.05 5.55
C LEU A 2 -12.15 1.12 5.24
N SER A 3 -12.32 2.23 5.92
CA SER A 3 -11.49 3.42 5.80
C SER A 3 -11.02 3.90 7.17
N GLN A 4 -9.95 4.69 7.20
CA GLN A 4 -9.58 5.46 8.38
C GLN A 4 -10.71 6.43 8.76
N PRO A 5 -10.90 6.74 10.05
CA PRO A 5 -11.78 7.83 10.47
C PRO A 5 -11.44 9.14 9.77
N ASP A 6 -12.47 9.99 9.59
CA ASP A 6 -12.26 11.33 9.07
C ASP A 6 -11.31 12.11 10.00
N MET A 7 -10.35 12.79 9.42
CA MET A 7 -9.27 13.46 10.15
C MET A 7 -9.14 14.92 9.72
N PRO A 8 -8.66 15.79 10.61
CA PRO A 8 -8.30 17.15 10.22
C PRO A 8 -7.21 17.19 9.16
N VAL A 9 -7.45 17.88 8.05
CA VAL A 9 -6.53 17.96 6.90
C VAL A 9 -6.08 19.41 6.69
N GLY A 10 -4.84 19.57 6.24
CA GLY A 10 -4.24 20.85 5.87
C GLY A 10 -4.02 21.82 7.05
N ARG A 11 -3.64 23.05 6.73
CA ARG A 11 -3.35 24.09 7.74
C ARG A 11 -4.59 24.54 8.52
N LYS A 12 -5.76 24.48 7.90
CA LYS A 12 -7.04 24.91 8.50
C LYS A 12 -7.68 23.83 9.38
N GLN A 13 -7.10 22.63 9.44
CA GLN A 13 -7.60 21.50 10.24
C GLN A 13 -9.09 21.21 9.98
N ILE A 14 -9.50 21.26 8.72
CA ILE A 14 -10.87 20.92 8.32
C ILE A 14 -10.98 19.39 8.32
N ILE A 15 -12.04 18.88 8.94
CA ILE A 15 -12.31 17.43 8.94
C ILE A 15 -12.80 17.06 7.53
N GLU A 16 -12.07 16.18 6.88
CA GLU A 16 -12.38 15.71 5.54
C GLU A 16 -12.50 14.19 5.50
N ALA A 17 -13.39 13.72 4.62
CA ALA A 17 -13.51 12.30 4.33
C ALA A 17 -12.24 11.81 3.63
N THR A 18 -11.83 10.56 3.92
CA THR A 18 -10.75 9.94 3.15
C THR A 18 -11.16 9.78 1.68
N PRO A 19 -10.20 9.85 0.72
CA PRO A 19 -10.51 9.63 -0.70
C PRO A 19 -11.26 8.32 -0.97
N VAL A 20 -10.87 7.24 -0.27
CA VAL A 20 -11.53 5.93 -0.37
C VAL A 20 -12.98 6.00 0.09
N LYS A 21 -13.26 6.70 1.21
CA LYS A 21 -14.63 6.90 1.68
C LYS A 21 -15.46 7.68 0.68
N ALA A 22 -14.93 8.80 0.17
CA ALA A 22 -15.65 9.64 -0.78
C ALA A 22 -16.06 8.82 -2.02
N LEU A 23 -15.11 8.08 -2.60
CA LEU A 23 -15.36 7.24 -3.77
C LEU A 23 -16.35 6.10 -3.48
N ALA A 24 -16.22 5.44 -2.33
CA ALA A 24 -17.13 4.36 -1.96
C ALA A 24 -18.58 4.86 -1.83
N LEU A 25 -18.79 6.01 -1.22
CA LEU A 25 -20.13 6.63 -1.09
C LEU A 25 -20.71 7.04 -2.44
N GLU A 26 -19.89 7.57 -3.36
CA GLU A 26 -20.30 7.89 -4.72
C GLU A 26 -20.83 6.65 -5.47
N HIS A 27 -20.24 5.49 -5.20
CA HIS A 27 -20.67 4.21 -5.78
C HIS A 27 -21.72 3.45 -4.93
N GLY A 28 -22.29 4.07 -3.89
CA GLY A 28 -23.28 3.44 -3.02
C GLY A 28 -22.75 2.27 -2.20
N ILE A 29 -21.44 2.21 -1.98
CA ILE A 29 -20.79 1.16 -1.19
C ILE A 29 -20.74 1.58 0.27
N GLU A 30 -21.22 0.71 1.17
CA GLU A 30 -21.15 0.94 2.61
C GLU A 30 -19.71 1.17 3.09
N VAL A 31 -19.53 2.15 3.98
CA VAL A 31 -18.22 2.49 4.56
C VAL A 31 -18.25 2.39 6.07
N LEU A 32 -17.32 1.63 6.62
CA LEU A 32 -17.07 1.53 8.06
C LEU A 32 -15.76 2.22 8.40
N GLN A 33 -15.73 2.96 9.50
CA GLN A 33 -14.56 3.72 9.96
C GLN A 33 -14.21 3.37 11.41
N PRO A 34 -13.84 2.12 11.72
CA PRO A 34 -13.50 1.73 13.08
C PRO A 34 -12.20 2.41 13.52
N GLN A 35 -12.14 2.84 14.78
CA GLN A 35 -10.92 3.37 15.40
C GLN A 35 -9.78 2.32 15.41
N LYS A 36 -10.17 1.05 15.58
CA LYS A 36 -9.27 -0.11 15.48
C LYS A 36 -9.98 -1.21 14.72
N ILE A 37 -9.37 -1.74 13.68
CA ILE A 37 -9.98 -2.79 12.85
C ILE A 37 -10.34 -4.05 13.66
N GLY A 38 -9.58 -4.39 14.68
CA GLY A 38 -9.88 -5.54 15.56
C GLY A 38 -11.23 -5.43 16.28
N SER A 39 -11.75 -4.21 16.52
CA SER A 39 -13.04 -4.02 17.20
C SER A 39 -14.26 -4.50 16.38
N ILE A 40 -14.09 -4.71 15.09
CA ILE A 40 -15.15 -5.19 14.19
C ILE A 40 -14.87 -6.60 13.65
N ALA A 41 -13.96 -7.35 14.28
CA ALA A 41 -13.58 -8.69 13.81
C ALA A 41 -14.78 -9.65 13.73
N GLU A 42 -15.73 -9.56 14.68
CA GLU A 42 -16.94 -10.40 14.66
C GLU A 42 -17.83 -10.07 13.47
N TYR A 43 -18.09 -8.79 13.25
CA TYR A 43 -18.83 -8.34 12.07
C TYR A 43 -18.17 -8.80 10.75
N LEU A 44 -16.84 -8.75 10.67
CA LEU A 44 -16.12 -9.24 9.49
C LEU A 44 -16.27 -10.76 9.32
N ARG A 45 -16.33 -11.54 10.40
CA ARG A 45 -16.61 -12.98 10.33
C ARG A 45 -18.01 -13.28 9.82
N GLU A 46 -19.02 -12.51 10.28
CA GLU A 46 -20.39 -12.65 9.79
C GLU A 46 -20.52 -12.34 8.30
N LEU A 47 -19.72 -11.38 7.79
CA LEU A 47 -19.67 -11.07 6.35
C LEU A 47 -19.02 -12.19 5.52
N ALA A 48 -18.24 -13.08 6.15
CA ALA A 48 -17.55 -14.20 5.51
C ALA A 48 -16.85 -13.83 4.17
N PRO A 49 -15.97 -12.82 4.13
CA PRO A 49 -15.41 -12.34 2.90
C PRO A 49 -14.51 -13.39 2.22
N ASP A 50 -14.56 -13.48 0.91
CA ASP A 50 -13.65 -14.32 0.13
C ASP A 50 -12.21 -13.83 0.21
N PHE A 51 -12.01 -12.51 0.20
CA PHE A 51 -10.70 -11.84 0.31
C PHE A 51 -10.76 -10.65 1.26
N LEU A 52 -9.65 -10.39 1.92
CA LEU A 52 -9.38 -9.13 2.60
C LEU A 52 -8.31 -8.38 1.79
N ILE A 53 -8.67 -7.26 1.16
CA ILE A 53 -7.73 -6.47 0.35
C ILE A 53 -7.35 -5.22 1.12
N VAL A 54 -6.06 -5.01 1.31
CA VAL A 54 -5.50 -3.85 2.00
C VAL A 54 -4.68 -3.01 1.01
N ALA A 55 -4.92 -1.71 0.99
CA ALA A 55 -4.13 -0.73 0.26
C ALA A 55 -4.01 0.53 1.10
N ALA A 56 -2.80 0.91 1.48
CA ALA A 56 -2.49 2.14 2.24
C ALA A 56 -3.39 2.39 3.46
N TYR A 57 -3.78 1.34 4.19
CA TYR A 57 -4.78 1.44 5.27
C TYR A 57 -4.26 2.12 6.54
N ALA A 58 -2.94 2.13 6.76
CA ALA A 58 -2.26 2.79 7.88
C ALA A 58 -2.65 2.31 9.30
N GLN A 59 -3.31 1.16 9.44
CA GLN A 59 -3.46 0.43 10.71
C GLN A 59 -2.82 -0.95 10.60
N LEU A 60 -2.28 -1.42 11.72
CA LEU A 60 -1.89 -2.82 11.82
C LEU A 60 -3.15 -3.69 11.83
N VAL A 61 -3.22 -4.65 10.92
CA VAL A 61 -4.32 -5.62 10.86
C VAL A 61 -3.93 -6.82 11.71
N PRO A 62 -4.68 -7.11 12.80
CA PRO A 62 -4.32 -8.21 13.71
C PRO A 62 -4.44 -9.58 13.04
N PRO A 63 -3.66 -10.59 13.48
CA PRO A 63 -3.67 -11.93 12.90
C PRO A 63 -5.04 -12.60 12.86
N GLU A 64 -5.88 -12.35 13.87
CA GLU A 64 -7.25 -12.86 13.94
C GLU A 64 -8.16 -12.27 12.84
N VAL A 65 -7.90 -11.05 12.38
CA VAL A 65 -8.60 -10.42 11.25
C VAL A 65 -8.07 -10.94 9.93
N LEU A 66 -6.75 -11.10 9.79
CA LEU A 66 -6.13 -11.64 8.57
C LEU A 66 -6.63 -13.05 8.22
N LYS A 67 -7.03 -13.84 9.22
CA LYS A 67 -7.52 -15.22 9.05
C LYS A 67 -9.01 -15.32 8.73
N ILE A 68 -9.74 -14.20 8.63
CA ILE A 68 -11.18 -14.21 8.36
C ILE A 68 -11.47 -14.54 6.89
N ALA A 69 -10.65 -14.03 5.98
CA ALA A 69 -10.85 -14.24 4.56
C ALA A 69 -10.76 -15.73 4.17
N LYS A 70 -11.71 -16.17 3.34
CA LYS A 70 -11.80 -17.56 2.89
C LYS A 70 -10.59 -17.99 2.07
N TYR A 71 -10.12 -17.14 1.15
CA TYR A 71 -8.96 -17.42 0.31
C TYR A 71 -7.70 -16.78 0.87
N GLU A 72 -7.60 -15.45 0.84
CA GLU A 72 -6.38 -14.74 1.20
C GLU A 72 -6.65 -13.34 1.75
N SER A 73 -5.78 -12.90 2.63
CA SER A 73 -5.62 -11.49 2.99
C SER A 73 -4.43 -10.93 2.23
N LEU A 74 -4.68 -9.98 1.32
CA LEU A 74 -3.71 -9.45 0.37
C LEU A 74 -3.42 -7.98 0.64
N ASN A 75 -2.16 -7.58 0.46
CA ASN A 75 -1.76 -6.18 0.45
C ASN A 75 -1.28 -5.76 -0.94
N VAL A 76 -1.75 -4.59 -1.39
CA VAL A 76 -1.26 -3.91 -2.58
C VAL A 76 -0.12 -3.01 -2.14
N HIS A 77 1.12 -3.45 -2.33
CA HIS A 77 2.31 -2.75 -1.89
C HIS A 77 2.98 -2.00 -3.04
N ALA A 78 3.20 -0.70 -2.88
CA ALA A 78 3.65 0.20 -3.95
C ALA A 78 5.18 0.21 -4.10
N SER A 79 5.81 -0.97 -4.13
CA SER A 79 7.22 -1.16 -4.47
C SER A 79 7.45 -2.53 -5.11
N LEU A 80 8.65 -2.72 -5.66
CA LEU A 80 9.15 -4.03 -6.12
C LEU A 80 9.78 -4.78 -4.93
N LEU A 81 8.96 -5.46 -4.13
CA LEU A 81 9.45 -6.26 -3.01
C LEU A 81 10.42 -7.36 -3.49
N PRO A 82 11.43 -7.68 -2.69
CA PRO A 82 11.63 -7.34 -1.29
C PRO A 82 12.28 -5.96 -1.04
N LYS A 83 12.52 -5.17 -2.08
CA LYS A 83 13.04 -3.81 -1.96
C LYS A 83 11.95 -2.85 -1.45
N TYR A 84 12.31 -1.98 -0.50
CA TYR A 84 11.40 -0.96 0.06
C TYR A 84 10.19 -1.53 0.82
N ARG A 85 10.42 -2.38 1.84
CA ARG A 85 9.40 -2.63 2.86
C ARG A 85 9.19 -1.38 3.71
N GLY A 86 7.95 -1.11 4.14
CA GLY A 86 7.63 -0.03 5.07
C GLY A 86 6.74 1.07 4.52
N ALA A 87 6.96 2.34 4.92
CA ALA A 87 5.93 3.37 4.78
C ALA A 87 6.10 4.30 3.58
N SER A 88 7.30 4.83 3.32
CA SER A 88 7.53 5.85 2.27
C SER A 88 8.09 5.23 0.99
N VAL A 89 7.44 4.17 0.54
CA VAL A 89 7.91 3.30 -0.55
C VAL A 89 7.79 3.92 -1.93
N ILE A 90 6.97 4.96 -2.10
CA ILE A 90 6.82 5.69 -3.36
C ILE A 90 7.90 6.78 -3.47
N GLN A 91 8.21 7.47 -2.37
CA GLN A 91 9.23 8.52 -2.34
C GLN A 91 10.65 7.96 -2.46
N ALA A 92 10.89 6.80 -1.87
CA ALA A 92 12.22 6.22 -1.78
C ALA A 92 12.91 5.98 -3.15
N PRO A 93 12.27 5.36 -4.15
CA PRO A 93 12.90 5.15 -5.45
C PRO A 93 13.21 6.47 -6.18
N ILE A 94 12.36 7.51 -6.04
CA ILE A 94 12.64 8.84 -6.61
C ILE A 94 13.89 9.43 -5.97
N LEU A 95 13.93 9.50 -4.63
CA LEU A 95 15.06 10.05 -3.88
C LEU A 95 16.38 9.30 -4.16
N ASN A 96 16.31 7.99 -4.29
CA ASN A 96 17.46 7.15 -4.60
C ASN A 96 17.90 7.20 -6.08
N GLY A 97 17.05 7.78 -6.96
CA GLY A 97 17.30 7.84 -8.38
C GLY A 97 17.18 6.50 -9.08
N ASP A 98 16.31 5.64 -8.58
CA ASP A 98 15.97 4.39 -9.25
C ASP A 98 15.32 4.68 -10.61
N THR A 99 15.54 3.81 -11.56
CA THR A 99 14.96 3.92 -12.92
C THR A 99 13.62 3.23 -13.06
N GLU A 100 13.25 2.41 -12.05
CA GLU A 100 11.99 1.69 -12.03
C GLU A 100 11.42 1.62 -10.61
N SER A 101 10.10 1.52 -10.55
CA SER A 101 9.32 1.17 -9.38
C SER A 101 8.25 0.15 -9.79
N GLY A 102 7.29 -0.14 -8.95
CA GLY A 102 6.21 -1.04 -9.30
C GLY A 102 5.28 -1.36 -8.15
N VAL A 103 4.44 -2.34 -8.37
CA VAL A 103 3.49 -2.84 -7.38
C VAL A 103 3.72 -4.31 -7.16
N THR A 104 3.63 -4.73 -5.91
CA THR A 104 3.69 -6.13 -5.50
C THR A 104 2.41 -6.48 -4.73
N ILE A 105 1.74 -7.57 -5.13
CA ILE A 105 0.64 -8.16 -4.37
C ILE A 105 1.19 -9.25 -3.49
N ILE A 106 1.09 -9.06 -2.17
CA ILE A 106 1.61 -10.00 -1.18
C ILE A 106 0.52 -10.55 -0.28
N ARG A 107 0.73 -11.76 0.24
CA ARG A 107 -0.01 -12.27 1.40
C ARG A 107 0.32 -11.43 2.61
N MET A 108 -0.68 -11.05 3.38
CA MET A 108 -0.46 -10.38 4.65
C MET A 108 -0.06 -11.37 5.74
N VAL A 109 0.99 -11.01 6.47
CA VAL A 109 1.52 -11.77 7.62
C VAL A 109 1.85 -10.80 8.76
N ASP A 110 2.20 -11.33 9.94
CA ASP A 110 2.51 -10.52 11.14
C ASP A 110 3.74 -9.62 10.97
N LYS A 111 4.66 -10.00 10.07
CA LYS A 111 5.87 -9.21 9.78
C LYS A 111 5.58 -8.22 8.66
N LEU A 112 6.02 -6.97 8.85
CA LEU A 112 5.82 -5.87 7.92
C LEU A 112 6.31 -6.24 6.50
N ASP A 113 5.38 -6.24 5.55
CA ASP A 113 5.57 -6.47 4.11
C ASP A 113 6.43 -7.71 3.76
N ALA A 114 6.40 -8.74 4.63
CA ALA A 114 7.28 -9.90 4.53
C ALA A 114 6.58 -11.14 3.93
N GLY A 115 5.31 -11.05 3.60
CA GLY A 115 4.57 -12.21 3.08
C GLY A 115 4.95 -12.61 1.66
N ALA A 116 4.57 -13.81 1.27
CA ALA A 116 4.83 -14.35 -0.05
C ALA A 116 4.19 -13.51 -1.16
N ILE A 117 4.88 -13.37 -2.27
CA ILE A 117 4.48 -12.57 -3.44
C ILE A 117 3.60 -13.42 -4.35
N PHE A 118 2.39 -12.95 -4.66
CA PHE A 118 1.50 -13.54 -5.65
C PHE A 118 1.71 -12.97 -7.05
N ALA A 119 1.94 -11.66 -7.14
CA ALA A 119 2.17 -10.98 -8.42
C ALA A 119 3.02 -9.74 -8.20
N GLN A 120 3.79 -9.37 -9.21
CA GLN A 120 4.60 -8.17 -9.23
C GLN A 120 4.65 -7.59 -10.63
N GLN A 121 4.57 -6.27 -10.74
CA GLN A 121 4.68 -5.58 -12.03
C GLN A 121 5.44 -4.26 -11.86
N SER A 122 6.45 -4.05 -12.70
CA SER A 122 7.25 -2.83 -12.71
C SER A 122 6.68 -1.76 -13.65
N LEU A 123 7.09 -0.53 -13.40
CA LEU A 123 6.96 0.61 -14.29
C LEU A 123 8.22 1.47 -14.25
N VAL A 124 8.50 2.17 -15.33
CA VAL A 124 9.64 3.08 -15.43
C VAL A 124 9.36 4.37 -14.67
N ILE A 125 10.35 4.87 -13.95
CA ILE A 125 10.35 6.20 -13.34
C ILE A 125 10.94 7.19 -14.34
N ASP A 126 10.15 8.15 -14.78
CA ASP A 126 10.60 9.20 -15.69
C ASP A 126 11.53 10.20 -14.97
N LYS A 127 12.41 10.89 -15.72
CA LYS A 127 13.31 11.89 -15.14
C LYS A 127 12.59 13.03 -14.41
N ALA A 128 11.40 13.40 -14.89
CA ALA A 128 10.57 14.44 -14.29
C ALA A 128 9.49 13.87 -13.34
N GLU A 129 9.66 12.61 -12.91
CA GLU A 129 8.67 11.97 -12.05
C GLU A 129 8.63 12.65 -10.67
N THR A 130 7.42 12.87 -10.19
CA THR A 130 7.15 13.37 -8.83
C THR A 130 6.50 12.28 -8.00
N THR A 131 6.48 12.46 -6.67
CA THR A 131 5.73 11.56 -5.79
C THR A 131 4.25 11.47 -6.18
N GLU A 132 3.65 12.60 -6.58
CA GLU A 132 2.25 12.66 -6.99
C GLU A 132 2.00 11.84 -8.26
N SER A 133 2.75 12.11 -9.34
CA SER A 133 2.59 11.41 -10.61
C SER A 133 2.90 9.92 -10.50
N LEU A 134 3.91 9.55 -9.72
CA LEU A 134 4.23 8.13 -9.46
C LEU A 134 3.13 7.45 -8.65
N THR A 135 2.53 8.16 -7.67
CA THR A 135 1.41 7.63 -6.89
C THR A 135 0.23 7.26 -7.79
N ASP A 136 -0.13 8.13 -8.73
CA ASP A 136 -1.24 7.90 -9.65
C ASP A 136 -0.98 6.69 -10.56
N LYS A 137 0.23 6.60 -11.12
CA LYS A 137 0.64 5.46 -11.95
C LYS A 137 0.59 4.15 -11.16
N LEU A 138 1.14 4.13 -9.94
CA LEU A 138 1.15 2.94 -9.08
C LEU A 138 -0.25 2.56 -8.59
N ALA A 139 -1.14 3.52 -8.34
CA ALA A 139 -2.52 3.25 -7.95
C ALA A 139 -3.29 2.55 -9.08
N GLN A 140 -3.16 3.02 -10.32
CA GLN A 140 -3.78 2.39 -11.49
C GLN A 140 -3.23 0.98 -11.71
N LEU A 141 -1.91 0.84 -11.67
CA LEU A 141 -1.24 -0.46 -11.82
C LEU A 141 -1.67 -1.44 -10.73
N GLY A 142 -1.71 -0.99 -9.48
CA GLY A 142 -2.11 -1.80 -8.33
C GLY A 142 -3.56 -2.27 -8.42
N GLY A 143 -4.47 -1.38 -8.85
CA GLY A 143 -5.87 -1.73 -9.07
C GLY A 143 -6.06 -2.80 -10.14
N GLN A 144 -5.33 -2.72 -11.24
CA GLN A 144 -5.36 -3.74 -12.29
C GLN A 144 -4.76 -5.06 -11.82
N LEU A 145 -3.59 -4.98 -11.18
CA LEU A 145 -2.83 -6.16 -10.74
C LEU A 145 -3.59 -6.96 -9.66
N ILE A 146 -4.22 -6.28 -8.69
CA ILE A 146 -4.98 -6.98 -7.63
C ILE A 146 -6.20 -7.72 -8.20
N VAL A 147 -6.93 -7.13 -9.14
CA VAL A 147 -8.09 -7.77 -9.78
C VAL A 147 -7.66 -9.02 -10.55
N GLN A 148 -6.54 -8.97 -11.28
CA GLN A 148 -6.00 -10.14 -11.97
C GLN A 148 -5.54 -11.20 -10.99
N THR A 149 -4.83 -10.80 -9.93
CA THR A 149 -4.34 -11.74 -8.89
C THR A 149 -5.49 -12.48 -8.20
N ILE A 150 -6.59 -11.79 -7.87
CA ILE A 150 -7.78 -12.42 -7.29
C ILE A 150 -8.35 -13.49 -8.23
N LYS A 151 -8.49 -13.17 -9.53
CA LYS A 151 -8.97 -14.14 -10.54
C LYS A 151 -8.07 -15.37 -10.62
N ASP A 152 -6.76 -15.17 -10.58
CA ASP A 152 -5.79 -16.26 -10.68
C ASP A 152 -5.77 -17.13 -9.41
N ILE A 153 -5.95 -16.54 -8.23
CA ILE A 153 -6.11 -17.28 -6.97
C ILE A 153 -7.37 -18.16 -7.00
N VAL A 154 -8.51 -17.57 -7.37
CA VAL A 154 -9.79 -18.30 -7.46
C VAL A 154 -9.74 -19.43 -8.48
N ALA A 155 -9.04 -19.22 -9.59
CA ALA A 155 -8.83 -20.24 -10.63
C ALA A 155 -7.77 -21.29 -10.27
N GLY A 156 -7.12 -21.19 -9.10
CA GLY A 156 -6.03 -22.09 -8.69
C GLY A 156 -4.75 -21.97 -9.52
N LYS A 157 -4.56 -20.85 -10.23
CA LYS A 157 -3.42 -20.59 -11.11
C LYS A 157 -2.30 -19.80 -10.43
N ALA A 158 -2.62 -19.03 -9.39
CA ALA A 158 -1.64 -18.23 -8.68
C ALA A 158 -0.80 -19.11 -7.74
N GLN A 159 0.51 -18.90 -7.78
CA GLN A 159 1.47 -19.51 -6.84
C GLN A 159 2.20 -18.40 -6.11
N ALA A 160 2.13 -18.42 -4.80
CA ALA A 160 2.88 -17.45 -3.98
C ALA A 160 4.35 -17.88 -3.86
N ALA A 161 5.26 -16.94 -4.06
CA ALA A 161 6.70 -17.14 -3.92
C ALA A 161 7.24 -16.38 -2.71
N GLU A 162 8.08 -17.02 -1.91
CA GLU A 162 8.72 -16.38 -0.76
C GLU A 162 9.70 -15.29 -1.22
N GLN A 163 9.80 -14.22 -0.46
CA GLN A 163 10.76 -13.14 -0.72
C GLN A 163 12.18 -13.58 -0.37
N ASP A 164 13.17 -13.22 -1.21
CA ASP A 164 14.58 -13.43 -0.89
C ASP A 164 15.01 -12.49 0.25
N PRO A 165 15.37 -13.01 1.44
CA PRO A 165 15.74 -12.19 2.58
C PRO A 165 17.03 -11.38 2.37
N SER A 166 17.90 -11.78 1.43
CA SER A 166 19.16 -11.07 1.13
C SER A 166 18.95 -9.75 0.38
N LEU A 167 17.79 -9.58 -0.28
CA LEU A 167 17.44 -8.40 -1.07
C LEU A 167 16.53 -7.41 -0.31
N VAL A 168 16.19 -7.70 0.94
CA VAL A 168 15.27 -6.88 1.73
C VAL A 168 15.88 -5.53 2.07
N THR A 169 15.14 -4.46 1.76
CA THR A 169 15.44 -3.11 2.26
C THR A 169 14.22 -2.51 2.94
N TYR A 170 14.45 -1.58 3.88
CA TYR A 170 13.38 -0.94 4.64
C TYR A 170 13.38 0.57 4.45
N VAL A 171 12.16 1.14 4.40
CA VAL A 171 11.96 2.60 4.34
C VAL A 171 11.06 3.04 5.48
N LYS A 172 11.57 3.96 6.30
CA LYS A 172 10.79 4.57 7.38
C LYS A 172 9.78 5.59 6.85
N LYS A 173 8.81 5.94 7.67
CA LYS A 173 7.90 7.06 7.39
C LYS A 173 8.70 8.36 7.39
N LEU A 174 8.51 9.19 6.35
CA LEU A 174 9.08 10.53 6.29
C LEU A 174 8.47 11.44 7.36
N THR A 175 9.31 12.26 7.96
CA THR A 175 8.98 13.25 8.98
C THR A 175 9.31 14.65 8.48
N LYS A 176 8.89 15.69 9.22
CA LYS A 176 9.27 17.08 8.89
C LYS A 176 10.80 17.30 8.91
N ALA A 177 11.51 16.57 9.75
CA ALA A 177 12.97 16.67 9.82
C ALA A 177 13.65 16.12 8.57
N ASP A 178 13.05 15.11 7.92
CA ASP A 178 13.57 14.57 6.68
C ASP A 178 13.41 15.55 5.50
N GLY A 179 12.60 16.60 5.63
CA GLY A 179 12.45 17.69 4.65
C GLY A 179 13.47 18.83 4.81
N LEU A 180 14.49 18.69 5.68
CA LEU A 180 15.56 19.68 5.81
C LEU A 180 16.57 19.48 4.67
N ILE A 181 16.70 20.50 3.81
CA ILE A 181 17.58 20.45 2.65
C ILE A 181 19.05 20.56 3.09
N ASP A 182 19.85 19.57 2.71
CA ASP A 182 21.30 19.62 2.82
C ASP A 182 21.91 20.16 1.52
N TRP A 183 22.18 21.45 1.49
CA TRP A 183 22.73 22.15 0.32
C TRP A 183 24.14 21.71 -0.10
N THR A 184 24.79 20.84 0.65
CA THR A 184 26.09 20.26 0.28
C THR A 184 25.97 19.06 -0.65
N ARG A 185 24.73 18.57 -0.87
CA ARG A 185 24.45 17.44 -1.76
C ARG A 185 24.56 17.86 -3.24
N GLU A 186 24.79 16.87 -4.09
CA GLU A 186 24.83 17.07 -5.53
C GLU A 186 23.49 17.60 -6.08
N ALA A 187 23.53 18.46 -7.10
CA ALA A 187 22.35 19.04 -7.72
C ALA A 187 21.32 18.00 -8.18
N VAL A 188 21.78 16.88 -8.74
CA VAL A 188 20.93 15.74 -9.16
C VAL A 188 20.16 15.12 -7.99
N TYR A 189 20.77 15.08 -6.80
CA TYR A 189 20.05 14.62 -5.61
C TYR A 189 19.01 15.65 -5.15
N LEU A 190 19.39 16.94 -5.13
CA LEU A 190 18.51 18.04 -4.71
C LEU A 190 17.30 18.23 -5.64
N GLU A 191 17.45 17.92 -6.93
CA GLU A 191 16.33 17.93 -7.88
C GLU A 191 15.25 16.89 -7.53
N ARG A 192 15.66 15.74 -7.01
CA ARG A 192 14.75 14.65 -6.63
C ARG A 192 14.19 14.79 -5.22
N PHE A 193 14.77 15.69 -4.42
CA PHE A 193 14.38 15.96 -3.04
C PHE A 193 13.15 16.87 -2.96
#